data_e8aba900e6e3942d9d56e6ceea6e000a
#
_entry.id   e8aba900e6e3942d9d56e6ceea6e000a
#
_cell.length_a   1.000
_cell.length_b   1.000
_cell.length_c   1.000
_cell.angle_alpha   90.00
_cell.angle_beta   90.00
_cell.angle_gamma   90.00
#
_symmetry.space_group_name_H-M   'P 1'
#
loop_
_entity.id
_entity.type
_entity.pdbx_description
1 polymer ?
#
loop_
_entity_poly.entity_id
_entity_poly.type
_entity_poly.pdbx_seq_one_letter_code
_entity_poly.pdbx_strand_id
1 'polypeptide(L)'
;FLDYSLNLFTLSALTIAIGRVVDDSIVVIENINRHLSYGEPKKKAITSAVKEVAGAITAATITTVAVFLPVALVGGLVGELFRPFSFTFAIALTASLFVSLTIVPVLAYWFMKAPKGTVIEADAAKAAAHAEAVREAEEERERKSWLQRGYLPILRSTQKHPVITVIASFMILVFTFGLVPLLKTDFIGGSGSSGFVMNQTLEPGATLTQKDEAAAKLEKIALNTEGVDVVQTTIGSSGDGRVAFGAQAGGITIQVIVKEGFNVTDVQNEITAAVKSDSSIGEVKFGTGGGGFSGSSTIDIKITAKDAAGLEAGVLAVQKAMKPVKDVSEITNSLADKQRTLRVKVDRKAAARLGLTETAVGGIVAGKMRPSSIGNLNVNGISTPIYVVQTDLPETIADVRAIQIPTSTGSVSLDSIADVYLTKVPVSLTTEKGDRTAKVSLTPDGKNLGAISADVTSRLKDVKLPTGVTATIGGVTASQAESFGQLGLALLAAIAIVFIVMVATFSSI
;
A
#
# COMPACT_ATOMS: atom_id res chain seq x y z
N PHE A 1 -21.63 3.94 -11.45
CA PHE A 1 -21.45 3.23 -12.72
C PHE A 1 -20.47 2.05 -12.65
N LEU A 2 -19.40 2.10 -11.88
CA LEU A 2 -18.41 1.04 -11.71
C LEU A 2 -18.19 0.69 -10.23
N ASP A 3 -19.15 0.98 -9.36
CA ASP A 3 -19.06 0.85 -7.90
C ASP A 3 -17.85 1.57 -7.26
N TYR A 4 -17.29 2.58 -7.94
CA TYR A 4 -16.23 3.40 -7.36
C TYR A 4 -16.80 4.52 -6.49
N SER A 5 -16.29 4.63 -5.28
CA SER A 5 -16.60 5.74 -4.37
C SER A 5 -15.78 6.98 -4.74
N LEU A 6 -16.29 8.16 -4.39
CA LEU A 6 -15.53 9.40 -4.39
C LEU A 6 -14.49 9.33 -3.28
N ASN A 7 -13.24 9.08 -3.64
CA ASN A 7 -12.10 8.99 -2.73
C ASN A 7 -10.97 9.89 -3.21
N LEU A 8 -9.87 9.93 -2.46
CA LEU A 8 -8.72 10.79 -2.78
C LEU A 8 -8.18 10.53 -4.20
N PHE A 9 -8.13 9.27 -4.65
CA PHE A 9 -7.60 8.91 -5.97
C PHE A 9 -8.54 9.31 -7.10
N THR A 10 -9.85 9.06 -6.95
CA THR A 10 -10.85 9.44 -7.96
C THR A 10 -11.00 10.98 -8.03
N LEU A 11 -10.92 11.68 -6.90
CA LEU A 11 -10.95 13.15 -6.86
C LEU A 11 -9.70 13.75 -7.50
N SER A 12 -8.52 13.17 -7.23
CA SER A 12 -7.26 13.57 -7.88
C SER A 12 -7.30 13.35 -9.39
N ALA A 13 -7.88 12.23 -9.85
CA ALA A 13 -8.07 11.96 -11.27
C ALA A 13 -8.97 13.03 -11.94
N LEU A 14 -10.07 13.38 -11.30
CA LEU A 14 -10.96 14.45 -11.78
C LEU A 14 -10.26 15.80 -11.81
N THR A 15 -9.49 16.14 -10.78
CA THR A 15 -8.75 17.42 -10.71
C THR A 15 -7.76 17.56 -11.86
N ILE A 16 -7.01 16.49 -12.16
CA ILE A 16 -6.07 16.48 -13.29
C ILE A 16 -6.83 16.51 -14.62
N ALA A 17 -7.95 15.79 -14.73
CA ALA A 17 -8.77 15.76 -15.94
C ALA A 17 -9.36 17.13 -16.29
N ILE A 18 -9.74 17.95 -15.29
CA ILE A 18 -10.30 19.31 -15.52
C ILE A 18 -9.35 20.16 -16.36
N GLY A 19 -8.05 20.17 -16.03
CA GLY A 19 -7.06 20.92 -16.81
C GLY A 19 -7.05 20.48 -18.28
N ARG A 20 -7.10 19.17 -18.54
CA ARG A 20 -7.12 18.64 -19.91
C ARG A 20 -8.41 18.91 -20.65
N VAL A 21 -9.56 18.86 -19.95
CA VAL A 21 -10.88 19.22 -20.48
C VAL A 21 -10.90 20.67 -21.00
N VAL A 22 -10.32 21.57 -20.22
CA VAL A 22 -10.23 22.99 -20.59
C VAL A 22 -9.30 23.18 -21.79
N ASP A 23 -8.16 22.49 -21.85
CA ASP A 23 -7.21 22.52 -22.96
C ASP A 23 -7.86 22.21 -24.31
N ASP A 24 -8.55 21.08 -24.40
CA ASP A 24 -9.23 20.65 -25.64
C ASP A 24 -10.27 21.68 -26.08
N SER A 25 -11.00 22.27 -25.12
CA SER A 25 -12.00 23.31 -25.38
C SER A 25 -11.37 24.61 -25.86
N ILE A 26 -10.22 25.02 -25.28
CA ILE A 26 -9.48 26.23 -25.70
C ILE A 26 -9.03 26.11 -27.15
N VAL A 27 -8.45 24.95 -27.54
CA VAL A 27 -7.99 24.71 -28.92
C VAL A 27 -9.14 24.82 -29.90
N VAL A 28 -10.31 24.26 -29.60
CA VAL A 28 -11.50 24.34 -30.45
C VAL A 28 -12.01 25.78 -30.57
N ILE A 29 -12.11 26.49 -29.44
CA ILE A 29 -12.61 27.90 -29.41
C ILE A 29 -11.65 28.82 -30.17
N GLU A 30 -10.33 28.64 -29.96
CA GLU A 30 -9.33 29.46 -30.64
C GLU A 30 -9.36 29.25 -32.16
N ASN A 31 -9.47 28.00 -32.61
CA ASN A 31 -9.58 27.70 -34.02
C ASN A 31 -10.88 28.24 -34.62
N ILE A 32 -12.00 28.14 -33.90
CA ILE A 32 -13.27 28.79 -34.32
C ILE A 32 -13.12 30.29 -34.45
N ASN A 33 -12.48 30.95 -33.47
CA ASN A 33 -12.25 32.40 -33.51
C ASN A 33 -11.38 32.80 -34.70
N ARG A 34 -10.36 32.03 -35.02
CA ARG A 34 -9.49 32.20 -36.19
C ARG A 34 -10.27 32.11 -37.50
N HIS A 35 -11.11 31.10 -37.66
CA HIS A 35 -11.96 30.95 -38.87
C HIS A 35 -13.01 32.06 -38.98
N LEU A 36 -13.53 32.55 -37.86
CA LEU A 36 -14.43 33.71 -37.85
C LEU A 36 -13.73 35.02 -38.28
N SER A 37 -12.44 35.19 -37.96
CA SER A 37 -11.65 36.37 -38.37
C SER A 37 -11.36 36.37 -39.86
N TYR A 38 -11.37 35.19 -40.52
CA TYR A 38 -11.21 35.08 -41.98
C TYR A 38 -12.44 35.57 -42.76
N GLY A 39 -13.53 35.90 -42.11
CA GLY A 39 -14.75 36.40 -42.79
C GLY A 39 -15.64 35.28 -43.34
N GLU A 40 -15.42 34.02 -42.96
CA GLU A 40 -16.30 32.92 -43.35
C GLU A 40 -17.68 33.04 -42.66
N PRO A 41 -18.78 32.59 -43.34
CA PRO A 41 -20.10 32.52 -42.72
C PRO A 41 -20.04 31.66 -41.46
N LYS A 42 -20.62 32.17 -40.33
CA LYS A 42 -20.50 31.63 -38.98
C LYS A 42 -20.65 30.13 -38.91
N LYS A 43 -21.67 29.55 -39.57
CA LYS A 43 -21.89 28.10 -39.58
C LYS A 43 -20.75 27.33 -40.27
N LYS A 44 -20.25 27.86 -41.38
CA LYS A 44 -19.16 27.27 -42.13
C LYS A 44 -17.85 27.37 -41.37
N ALA A 45 -17.54 28.55 -40.81
CA ALA A 45 -16.37 28.81 -40.01
C ALA A 45 -16.24 27.80 -38.82
N ILE A 46 -17.33 27.61 -38.08
CA ILE A 46 -17.35 26.67 -36.95
C ILE A 46 -17.16 25.24 -37.42
N THR A 47 -17.86 24.81 -38.47
CA THR A 47 -17.74 23.41 -38.96
C THR A 47 -16.35 23.11 -39.50
N SER A 48 -15.76 24.05 -40.26
CA SER A 48 -14.39 23.91 -40.79
C SER A 48 -13.36 23.90 -39.70
N ALA A 49 -13.46 24.80 -38.72
CA ALA A 49 -12.56 24.88 -37.61
C ALA A 49 -12.56 23.59 -36.75
N VAL A 50 -13.75 23.07 -36.42
CA VAL A 50 -13.85 21.82 -35.65
C VAL A 50 -13.28 20.65 -36.42
N LYS A 51 -13.60 20.54 -37.73
CA LYS A 51 -13.10 19.45 -38.57
C LYS A 51 -11.57 19.45 -38.71
N GLU A 52 -10.96 20.63 -38.71
CA GLU A 52 -9.51 20.80 -38.78
C GLU A 52 -8.80 20.23 -37.55
N VAL A 53 -9.33 20.50 -36.35
CA VAL A 53 -8.68 20.11 -35.10
C VAL A 53 -9.16 18.78 -34.52
N ALA A 54 -10.32 18.27 -34.97
CA ALA A 54 -10.96 17.08 -34.41
C ALA A 54 -10.02 15.85 -34.44
N GLY A 55 -9.30 15.63 -35.55
CA GLY A 55 -8.36 14.52 -35.68
C GLY A 55 -7.23 14.61 -34.67
N ALA A 56 -6.62 15.76 -34.52
CA ALA A 56 -5.51 15.99 -33.61
C ALA A 56 -5.93 15.84 -32.12
N ILE A 57 -7.08 16.44 -31.76
CA ILE A 57 -7.61 16.35 -30.39
C ILE A 57 -8.00 14.91 -30.04
N THR A 58 -8.65 14.20 -30.98
CA THR A 58 -9.02 12.79 -30.79
C THR A 58 -7.78 11.92 -30.62
N ALA A 59 -6.76 12.09 -31.44
CA ALA A 59 -5.50 11.36 -31.36
C ALA A 59 -4.80 11.62 -30.01
N ALA A 60 -4.71 12.88 -29.59
CA ALA A 60 -4.10 13.25 -28.32
C ALA A 60 -4.85 12.64 -27.13
N THR A 61 -6.19 12.66 -27.15
CA THR A 61 -7.02 12.07 -26.10
C THR A 61 -6.87 10.55 -26.05
N ILE A 62 -6.95 9.86 -27.21
CA ILE A 62 -6.75 8.40 -27.30
C ILE A 62 -5.35 8.03 -26.79
N THR A 63 -4.31 8.77 -27.19
CA THR A 63 -2.94 8.54 -26.72
C THR A 63 -2.84 8.67 -25.21
N THR A 64 -3.45 9.68 -24.64
CA THR A 64 -3.45 9.88 -23.18
C THR A 64 -4.19 8.76 -22.47
N VAL A 65 -5.37 8.37 -22.93
CA VAL A 65 -6.14 7.24 -22.37
C VAL A 65 -5.34 5.94 -22.49
N ALA A 66 -4.67 5.72 -23.61
CA ALA A 66 -3.86 4.54 -23.88
C ALA A 66 -2.68 4.36 -22.91
N VAL A 67 -2.14 5.45 -22.37
CA VAL A 67 -1.09 5.40 -21.32
C VAL A 67 -1.64 4.90 -19.99
N PHE A 68 -2.86 5.30 -19.62
CA PHE A 68 -3.45 4.94 -18.33
C PHE A 68 -4.17 3.59 -18.32
N LEU A 69 -4.59 3.09 -19.49
CA LEU A 69 -5.32 1.83 -19.58
C LEU A 69 -4.50 0.61 -19.10
N PRO A 70 -3.23 0.42 -19.46
CA PRO A 70 -2.42 -0.66 -18.92
C PRO A 70 -2.23 -0.61 -17.41
N VAL A 71 -2.16 0.58 -16.82
CA VAL A 71 -2.06 0.77 -15.37
C VAL A 71 -3.33 0.28 -14.65
N ALA A 72 -4.50 0.43 -15.27
CA ALA A 72 -5.76 -0.11 -14.74
C ALA A 72 -5.79 -1.65 -14.68
N LEU A 73 -4.96 -2.33 -15.45
CA LEU A 73 -4.87 -3.79 -15.51
C LEU A 73 -3.82 -4.38 -14.58
N VAL A 74 -3.01 -3.55 -13.92
CA VAL A 74 -2.05 -3.98 -12.89
C VAL A 74 -2.79 -4.66 -11.74
N GLY A 75 -2.22 -5.74 -11.22
CA GLY A 75 -2.75 -6.47 -10.07
C GLY A 75 -2.19 -5.98 -8.73
N GLY A 76 -2.59 -6.64 -7.63
CA GLY A 76 -2.10 -6.36 -6.29
C GLY A 76 -2.50 -5.00 -5.74
N LEU A 77 -1.82 -4.58 -4.68
CA LEU A 77 -2.13 -3.33 -3.95
C LEU A 77 -2.07 -2.08 -4.85
N VAL A 78 -1.06 -2.02 -5.72
CA VAL A 78 -0.91 -0.89 -6.67
C VAL A 78 -2.10 -0.84 -7.63
N GLY A 79 -2.53 -1.99 -8.14
CA GLY A 79 -3.70 -2.07 -9.01
C GLY A 79 -4.98 -1.63 -8.30
N GLU A 80 -5.20 -2.03 -7.05
CA GLU A 80 -6.37 -1.61 -6.27
C GLU A 80 -6.41 -0.09 -6.07
N LEU A 81 -5.27 0.55 -5.86
CA LEU A 81 -5.18 1.99 -5.68
C LEU A 81 -5.33 2.78 -6.99
N PHE A 82 -4.64 2.33 -8.06
CA PHE A 82 -4.57 3.09 -9.31
C PHE A 82 -5.67 2.74 -10.33
N ARG A 83 -6.34 1.60 -10.20
CA ARG A 83 -7.44 1.22 -11.08
C ARG A 83 -8.61 2.21 -11.06
N PRO A 84 -9.15 2.63 -9.89
CA PRO A 84 -10.18 3.65 -9.83
C PRO A 84 -9.73 4.99 -10.43
N PHE A 85 -8.47 5.39 -10.18
CA PHE A 85 -7.87 6.58 -10.76
C PHE A 85 -7.86 6.51 -12.30
N SER A 86 -7.30 5.43 -12.86
CA SER A 86 -7.13 5.27 -14.30
C SER A 86 -8.46 5.22 -15.06
N PHE A 87 -9.44 4.49 -14.54
CA PHE A 87 -10.78 4.47 -15.17
C PHE A 87 -11.49 5.81 -15.05
N THR A 88 -11.46 6.46 -13.89
CA THR A 88 -12.07 7.79 -13.72
C THR A 88 -11.46 8.80 -14.67
N PHE A 89 -10.12 8.80 -14.80
CA PHE A 89 -9.40 9.67 -15.69
C PHE A 89 -9.73 9.40 -17.16
N ALA A 90 -9.75 8.14 -17.60
CA ALA A 90 -10.10 7.75 -18.96
C ALA A 90 -11.54 8.15 -19.33
N ILE A 91 -12.50 7.93 -18.43
CA ILE A 91 -13.91 8.33 -18.63
C ILE A 91 -14.03 9.85 -18.73
N ALA A 92 -13.36 10.59 -17.83
CA ALA A 92 -13.39 12.06 -17.84
C ALA A 92 -12.80 12.62 -19.15
N LEU A 93 -11.68 12.07 -19.64
CA LEU A 93 -11.08 12.49 -20.91
C LEU A 93 -11.97 12.17 -22.11
N THR A 94 -12.60 11.00 -22.12
CA THR A 94 -13.52 10.62 -23.20
C THR A 94 -14.75 11.52 -23.22
N ALA A 95 -15.30 11.84 -22.04
CA ALA A 95 -16.38 12.81 -21.92
C ALA A 95 -15.95 14.23 -22.37
N SER A 96 -14.71 14.63 -22.03
CA SER A 96 -14.12 15.88 -22.47
C SER A 96 -14.06 15.99 -24.00
N LEU A 97 -13.53 14.96 -24.65
CA LEU A 97 -13.47 14.91 -26.11
C LEU A 97 -14.86 15.10 -26.74
N PHE A 98 -15.86 14.41 -26.18
CA PHE A 98 -17.24 14.56 -26.67
C PHE A 98 -17.76 16.00 -26.49
N VAL A 99 -17.55 16.59 -25.31
CA VAL A 99 -17.96 17.98 -25.01
C VAL A 99 -17.25 18.97 -25.93
N SER A 100 -15.94 18.85 -26.12
CA SER A 100 -15.14 19.76 -26.94
C SER A 100 -15.52 19.74 -28.40
N LEU A 101 -15.89 18.58 -28.94
CA LEU A 101 -16.26 18.45 -30.36
C LEU A 101 -17.75 18.66 -30.64
N THR A 102 -18.61 18.70 -29.61
CA THR A 102 -20.07 18.86 -29.80
C THR A 102 -20.63 20.08 -29.08
N ILE A 103 -20.55 20.13 -27.76
CA ILE A 103 -21.18 21.18 -26.95
C ILE A 103 -20.47 22.52 -27.16
N VAL A 104 -19.14 22.53 -27.12
CA VAL A 104 -18.34 23.75 -27.29
C VAL A 104 -18.61 24.44 -28.64
N PRO A 105 -18.65 23.77 -29.81
CA PRO A 105 -19.04 24.37 -31.07
C PRO A 105 -20.46 24.91 -31.09
N VAL A 106 -21.42 24.28 -30.44
CA VAL A 106 -22.80 24.76 -30.33
C VAL A 106 -22.86 26.03 -29.48
N LEU A 107 -22.15 26.07 -28.36
CA LEU A 107 -22.05 27.28 -27.54
C LEU A 107 -21.34 28.40 -28.29
N ALA A 108 -20.28 28.09 -29.04
CA ALA A 108 -19.60 29.05 -29.89
C ALA A 108 -20.57 29.65 -30.97
N TYR A 109 -21.42 28.80 -31.54
CA TYR A 109 -22.43 29.25 -32.47
C TYR A 109 -23.43 30.25 -31.84
N TRP A 110 -23.80 30.07 -30.59
CA TRP A 110 -24.73 30.97 -29.91
C TRP A 110 -24.07 32.27 -29.41
N PHE A 111 -22.90 32.15 -28.79
CA PHE A 111 -22.29 33.23 -28.02
C PHE A 111 -21.17 33.99 -28.75
N MET A 112 -20.42 33.35 -29.67
CA MET A 112 -19.32 34.00 -30.36
C MET A 112 -19.85 34.91 -31.50
N LYS A 113 -19.20 36.03 -31.67
CA LYS A 113 -19.44 37.00 -32.78
C LYS A 113 -18.14 37.14 -33.55
N ALA A 114 -18.24 37.38 -34.87
CA ALA A 114 -17.06 37.71 -35.66
C ALA A 114 -16.37 38.96 -35.07
N PRO A 115 -15.01 39.01 -35.07
CA PRO A 115 -14.27 40.19 -34.63
C PRO A 115 -14.74 41.47 -35.36
N LYS A 116 -14.70 42.61 -34.66
CA LYS A 116 -15.06 43.89 -35.24
C LYS A 116 -14.10 44.24 -36.40
N GLY A 117 -14.64 44.51 -37.59
CA GLY A 117 -13.85 44.81 -38.77
C GLY A 117 -13.74 43.71 -39.79
N THR A 118 -14.29 42.51 -39.52
CA THR A 118 -14.29 41.41 -40.48
C THR A 118 -15.28 41.69 -41.61
N VAL A 119 -14.79 41.76 -42.84
CA VAL A 119 -15.63 41.97 -44.03
C VAL A 119 -16.15 40.60 -44.46
N ILE A 120 -17.47 40.40 -44.42
CA ILE A 120 -18.13 39.21 -44.96
C ILE A 120 -18.34 39.44 -46.44
N GLU A 121 -17.49 38.93 -47.30
CA GLU A 121 -17.66 38.99 -48.74
C GLU A 121 -18.53 37.83 -49.24
N ALA A 122 -19.49 38.17 -50.13
CA ALA A 122 -20.41 37.24 -50.73
C ALA A 122 -19.74 36.39 -51.87
N ASP A 123 -18.62 36.87 -52.38
CA ASP A 123 -17.89 36.24 -53.49
C ASP A 123 -16.77 35.30 -52.92
N ALA A 124 -16.88 34.03 -53.21
CA ALA A 124 -15.99 32.99 -52.64
C ALA A 124 -14.51 33.21 -53.03
N ALA A 125 -14.20 33.75 -54.17
CA ALA A 125 -12.83 34.01 -54.61
C ALA A 125 -12.20 35.20 -53.85
N LYS A 126 -12.97 36.27 -53.64
CA LYS A 126 -12.52 37.41 -52.85
C LYS A 126 -12.45 37.12 -51.36
N ALA A 127 -13.36 36.31 -50.84
CA ALA A 127 -13.32 35.82 -49.48
C ALA A 127 -12.05 34.96 -49.20
N ALA A 128 -11.64 34.14 -50.15
CA ALA A 128 -10.39 33.32 -50.05
C ALA A 128 -9.16 34.25 -50.07
N ALA A 129 -9.09 35.24 -50.97
CA ALA A 129 -7.96 36.17 -51.03
C ALA A 129 -7.88 37.06 -49.77
N HIS A 130 -9.02 37.47 -49.21
CA HIS A 130 -9.07 38.22 -47.97
C HIS A 130 -8.62 37.36 -46.75
N ALA A 131 -9.09 36.14 -46.68
CA ALA A 131 -8.65 35.17 -45.65
C ALA A 131 -7.14 34.89 -45.69
N GLU A 132 -6.57 34.80 -46.90
CA GLU A 132 -5.14 34.63 -47.07
C GLU A 132 -4.33 35.85 -46.66
N ALA A 133 -4.78 37.04 -47.00
CA ALA A 133 -4.16 38.32 -46.57
C ALA A 133 -4.25 38.54 -45.03
N VAL A 134 -5.37 38.21 -44.40
CA VAL A 134 -5.54 38.26 -42.93
C VAL A 134 -4.64 37.27 -42.27
N ARG A 135 -4.55 36.06 -42.82
CA ARG A 135 -3.66 35.01 -42.30
C ARG A 135 -2.20 35.43 -42.38
N GLU A 136 -1.72 35.95 -43.49
CA GLU A 136 -0.35 36.47 -43.60
C GLU A 136 -0.06 37.60 -42.62
N ALA A 137 -1.00 38.53 -42.43
CA ALA A 137 -0.86 39.63 -41.51
C ALA A 137 -0.80 39.16 -40.02
N GLU A 138 -1.60 38.17 -39.65
CA GLU A 138 -1.55 37.57 -38.31
C GLU A 138 -0.27 36.75 -38.10
N GLU A 139 0.17 35.94 -39.08
CA GLU A 139 1.43 35.22 -39.02
C GLU A 139 2.64 36.19 -38.86
N GLU A 140 2.63 37.32 -39.53
CA GLU A 140 3.67 38.35 -39.38
C GLU A 140 3.66 39.01 -37.99
N ARG A 141 2.49 39.20 -37.42
CA ARG A 141 2.30 39.78 -36.07
C ARG A 141 2.77 38.77 -34.99
N GLU A 142 2.46 37.50 -35.13
CA GLU A 142 2.90 36.45 -34.26
C GLU A 142 4.42 36.29 -34.30
N ARG A 143 5.06 36.32 -35.48
CA ARG A 143 6.54 36.25 -35.64
C ARG A 143 7.27 37.38 -34.89
N LYS A 144 6.63 38.48 -34.61
CA LYS A 144 7.17 39.63 -33.85
C LYS A 144 7.03 39.45 -32.32
N SER A 145 6.28 38.43 -31.86
CA SER A 145 6.07 38.14 -30.44
C SER A 145 7.41 37.77 -29.75
N TRP A 146 7.59 38.20 -28.52
CA TRP A 146 8.77 37.92 -27.71
C TRP A 146 8.97 36.38 -27.49
N LEU A 147 7.88 35.61 -27.34
CA LEU A 147 7.88 34.17 -27.22
C LEU A 147 8.42 33.50 -28.48
N GLN A 148 8.01 33.94 -29.67
CA GLN A 148 8.49 33.38 -30.91
C GLN A 148 9.95 33.76 -31.20
N ARG A 149 10.41 34.93 -30.78
CA ARG A 149 11.83 35.32 -30.88
C ARG A 149 12.76 34.38 -30.09
N GLY A 150 12.32 33.86 -28.95
CA GLY A 150 13.06 32.87 -28.18
C GLY A 150 12.95 31.44 -28.76
N TYR A 151 11.76 31.06 -29.22
CA TYR A 151 11.46 29.69 -29.66
C TYR A 151 11.99 29.36 -31.08
N LEU A 152 11.84 30.27 -32.03
CA LEU A 152 12.23 30.05 -33.45
C LEU A 152 13.71 29.69 -33.66
N PRO A 153 14.69 30.29 -32.95
CA PRO A 153 16.09 29.87 -33.09
C PRO A 153 16.33 28.42 -32.65
N ILE A 154 15.68 28.03 -31.54
CA ILE A 154 15.76 26.67 -31.01
C ILE A 154 15.17 25.69 -31.99
N LEU A 155 13.95 25.98 -32.48
CA LEU A 155 13.26 25.13 -33.48
C LEU A 155 14.07 24.97 -34.75
N ARG A 156 14.65 26.06 -35.29
CA ARG A 156 15.50 26.01 -36.47
C ARG A 156 16.78 25.20 -36.25
N SER A 157 17.38 25.32 -35.07
CA SER A 157 18.57 24.56 -34.68
C SER A 157 18.28 23.06 -34.60
N THR A 158 17.15 22.67 -33.96
CA THR A 158 16.73 21.28 -33.84
C THR A 158 16.41 20.65 -35.21
N GLN A 159 15.73 21.39 -36.10
CA GLN A 159 15.43 20.93 -37.46
C GLN A 159 16.68 20.85 -38.34
N LYS A 160 17.65 21.75 -38.15
CA LYS A 160 18.91 21.75 -38.92
C LYS A 160 19.83 20.59 -38.51
N HIS A 161 19.73 20.12 -37.28
CA HIS A 161 20.58 19.06 -36.74
C HIS A 161 19.76 17.93 -36.08
N PRO A 162 18.93 17.20 -36.86
CA PRO A 162 18.00 16.22 -36.30
C PRO A 162 18.69 15.09 -35.54
N VAL A 163 19.83 14.61 -36.02
CA VAL A 163 20.61 13.54 -35.38
C VAL A 163 21.14 13.99 -34.02
N ILE A 164 21.65 15.22 -33.92
CA ILE A 164 22.14 15.77 -32.65
C ILE A 164 20.99 15.91 -31.67
N THR A 165 19.84 16.35 -32.12
CA THR A 165 18.62 16.49 -31.29
C THR A 165 18.16 15.15 -30.73
N VAL A 166 18.13 14.10 -31.56
CA VAL A 166 17.76 12.76 -31.12
C VAL A 166 18.78 12.20 -30.12
N ILE A 167 20.08 12.36 -30.39
CA ILE A 167 21.13 11.93 -29.46
C ILE A 167 21.04 12.69 -28.14
N ALA A 168 20.86 14.01 -28.17
CA ALA A 168 20.70 14.82 -26.94
C ALA A 168 19.46 14.40 -26.12
N SER A 169 18.33 14.17 -26.79
CA SER A 169 17.11 13.69 -26.13
C SER A 169 17.32 12.31 -25.51
N PHE A 170 18.00 11.40 -26.21
CA PHE A 170 18.34 10.09 -25.70
C PHE A 170 19.31 10.15 -24.49
N MET A 171 20.31 11.02 -24.55
CA MET A 171 21.22 11.27 -23.44
C MET A 171 20.50 11.82 -22.20
N ILE A 172 19.56 12.75 -22.39
CA ILE A 172 18.73 13.26 -21.28
C ILE A 172 17.91 12.14 -20.69
N LEU A 173 17.31 11.28 -21.54
CA LEU A 173 16.53 10.12 -21.10
C LEU A 173 17.40 9.17 -20.25
N VAL A 174 18.57 8.77 -20.76
CA VAL A 174 19.50 7.87 -20.05
C VAL A 174 19.95 8.51 -18.74
N PHE A 175 20.26 9.80 -18.73
CA PHE A 175 20.63 10.54 -17.52
C PHE A 175 19.50 10.54 -16.51
N THR A 176 18.26 10.79 -16.94
CA THR A 176 17.07 10.76 -16.07
C THR A 176 16.85 9.38 -15.46
N PHE A 177 16.97 8.30 -16.24
CA PHE A 177 16.91 6.94 -15.71
C PHE A 177 18.07 6.61 -14.76
N GLY A 178 19.24 7.17 -15.00
CA GLY A 178 20.42 7.05 -14.11
C GLY A 178 20.21 7.71 -12.73
N LEU A 179 19.30 8.70 -12.64
CA LEU A 179 18.94 9.35 -11.36
C LEU A 179 17.93 8.55 -10.53
N VAL A 180 17.20 7.61 -11.15
CA VAL A 180 16.16 6.81 -10.46
C VAL A 180 16.70 6.06 -9.22
N PRO A 181 17.89 5.43 -9.22
CA PRO A 181 18.43 4.76 -8.04
C PRO A 181 18.78 5.70 -6.88
N LEU A 182 18.91 7.01 -7.14
CA LEU A 182 19.18 8.03 -6.13
C LEU A 182 17.91 8.53 -5.44
N LEU A 183 16.74 8.21 -5.98
CA LEU A 183 15.45 8.54 -5.37
C LEU A 183 15.21 7.62 -4.17
N LYS A 184 14.91 8.22 -3.04
CA LYS A 184 14.39 7.48 -1.89
C LYS A 184 12.99 6.98 -2.26
N THR A 185 12.83 5.67 -2.41
CA THR A 185 11.54 5.06 -2.69
C THR A 185 10.80 4.77 -1.40
N ASP A 186 9.94 5.68 -0.98
CA ASP A 186 8.88 5.39 -0.01
C ASP A 186 7.62 5.03 -0.79
N PHE A 187 7.09 3.84 -0.55
CA PHE A 187 5.93 3.32 -1.28
C PHE A 187 4.63 4.09 -0.96
N ILE A 188 4.55 4.59 0.25
CA ILE A 188 3.50 5.51 0.69
C ILE A 188 4.27 6.66 1.31
N GLY A 189 4.53 7.68 0.50
CA GLY A 189 5.27 8.85 0.96
C GLY A 189 4.81 9.22 2.36
N GLY A 190 5.75 9.40 3.28
CA GLY A 190 5.44 9.80 4.64
C GLY A 190 4.53 11.01 4.57
N SER A 191 3.22 10.72 4.49
CA SER A 191 2.19 11.75 4.57
C SER A 191 2.42 12.38 5.92
N GLY A 192 3.05 13.54 5.99
CA GLY A 192 3.28 14.38 7.14
C GLY A 192 2.62 13.99 8.48
N SER A 193 2.54 12.69 8.74
CA SER A 193 2.02 12.15 10.00
C SER A 193 3.05 12.45 11.05
N SER A 194 2.71 13.43 11.84
CA SER A 194 3.43 13.85 13.03
C SER A 194 3.45 12.73 14.09
N GLY A 195 3.68 11.45 13.72
CA GLY A 195 3.61 10.37 14.69
C GLY A 195 4.16 9.02 14.22
N PHE A 196 4.31 8.11 15.17
CA PHE A 196 4.77 6.74 14.97
C PHE A 196 4.07 5.76 15.90
N VAL A 197 4.24 4.47 15.64
CA VAL A 197 3.69 3.38 16.46
C VAL A 197 4.84 2.62 17.12
N MET A 198 4.72 2.34 18.40
CA MET A 198 5.58 1.41 19.13
C MET A 198 4.81 0.11 19.37
N ASN A 199 5.42 -1.01 19.06
CA ASN A 199 4.93 -2.34 19.39
C ASN A 199 5.79 -2.88 20.53
N GLN A 200 5.18 -3.07 21.68
CA GLN A 200 5.85 -3.61 22.87
C GLN A 200 5.54 -5.09 23.02
N THR A 201 6.57 -5.89 23.12
CA THR A 201 6.47 -7.35 23.28
C THR A 201 7.10 -7.75 24.61
N LEU A 202 6.32 -8.43 25.45
CA LEU A 202 6.78 -9.04 26.70
C LEU A 202 7.03 -10.54 26.49
N GLU A 203 7.66 -11.16 27.47
CA GLU A 203 7.85 -12.62 27.45
C GLU A 203 6.51 -13.34 27.23
N PRO A 204 6.51 -14.43 26.43
CA PRO A 204 5.31 -15.23 26.20
C PRO A 204 4.70 -15.74 27.51
N GLY A 205 3.41 -15.49 27.69
CA GLY A 205 2.70 -15.88 28.92
C GLY A 205 2.51 -14.76 29.94
N ALA A 206 2.98 -13.53 29.65
CA ALA A 206 2.73 -12.37 30.49
C ALA A 206 1.22 -12.14 30.69
N THR A 207 0.82 -11.95 31.95
CA THR A 207 -0.56 -11.67 32.34
C THR A 207 -1.00 -10.27 31.87
N LEU A 208 -2.31 -10.02 31.85
CA LEU A 208 -2.84 -8.69 31.50
C LEU A 208 -2.30 -7.60 32.45
N THR A 209 -2.19 -7.90 33.76
CA THR A 209 -1.63 -6.99 34.73
C THR A 209 -0.17 -6.65 34.42
N GLN A 210 0.65 -7.65 34.11
CA GLN A 210 2.05 -7.42 33.72
C GLN A 210 2.19 -6.61 32.43
N LYS A 211 1.28 -6.84 31.47
CA LYS A 211 1.23 -6.05 30.23
C LYS A 211 0.85 -4.60 30.51
N ASP A 212 -0.12 -4.38 31.39
CA ASP A 212 -0.58 -3.05 31.78
C ASP A 212 0.52 -2.27 32.51
N GLU A 213 1.20 -2.88 33.49
CA GLU A 213 2.32 -2.28 34.18
C GLU A 213 3.49 -1.91 33.25
N ALA A 214 3.83 -2.80 32.32
CA ALA A 214 4.90 -2.55 31.38
C ALA A 214 4.50 -1.48 30.34
N ALA A 215 3.25 -1.47 29.90
CA ALA A 215 2.71 -0.46 29.01
C ALA A 215 2.69 0.93 29.68
N ALA A 216 2.26 1.02 30.95
CA ALA A 216 2.25 2.26 31.71
C ALA A 216 3.65 2.87 31.87
N LYS A 217 4.70 2.03 32.04
CA LYS A 217 6.07 2.51 32.09
C LYS A 217 6.51 3.13 30.74
N LEU A 218 6.23 2.44 29.62
CA LEU A 218 6.59 2.91 28.30
C LEU A 218 5.80 4.17 27.91
N GLU A 219 4.51 4.22 28.26
CA GLU A 219 3.66 5.40 28.10
C GLU A 219 4.21 6.61 28.83
N LYS A 220 4.64 6.42 30.07
CA LYS A 220 5.26 7.47 30.88
C LYS A 220 6.57 7.98 30.29
N ILE A 221 7.39 7.10 29.73
CA ILE A 221 8.62 7.48 29.00
C ILE A 221 8.25 8.33 27.79
N ALA A 222 7.29 7.86 26.98
CA ALA A 222 6.86 8.56 25.78
C ALA A 222 6.28 9.95 26.11
N LEU A 223 5.42 10.07 27.11
CA LEU A 223 4.82 11.34 27.55
C LEU A 223 5.86 12.33 28.10
N ASN A 224 6.94 11.85 28.70
CA ASN A 224 8.00 12.70 29.24
C ASN A 224 9.05 13.09 28.18
N THR A 225 9.00 12.54 26.98
CA THR A 225 9.92 12.88 25.89
C THR A 225 9.49 14.19 25.23
N GLU A 226 10.44 15.10 25.03
CA GLU A 226 10.17 16.39 24.42
C GLU A 226 9.67 16.20 22.97
N GLY A 227 8.65 16.96 22.59
CA GLY A 227 8.04 16.86 21.27
C GLY A 227 6.89 15.87 21.16
N VAL A 228 6.56 15.07 22.17
CA VAL A 228 5.38 14.20 22.17
C VAL A 228 4.13 15.01 22.54
N ASP A 229 3.06 14.87 21.74
CA ASP A 229 1.78 15.54 21.96
C ASP A 229 0.75 14.61 22.59
N VAL A 230 0.50 13.45 21.94
CA VAL A 230 -0.49 12.47 22.40
C VAL A 230 0.10 11.07 22.36
N VAL A 231 -0.22 10.29 23.37
CA VAL A 231 0.10 8.85 23.44
C VAL A 231 -1.21 8.07 23.60
N GLN A 232 -1.42 7.09 22.73
CA GLN A 232 -2.56 6.18 22.84
C GLN A 232 -2.05 4.75 22.97
N THR A 233 -2.36 4.11 24.10
CA THR A 233 -1.98 2.72 24.41
C THR A 233 -3.15 1.78 24.18
N THR A 234 -2.89 0.67 23.47
CA THR A 234 -3.86 -0.42 23.25
C THR A 234 -3.24 -1.74 23.67
N ILE A 235 -3.87 -2.44 24.61
CA ILE A 235 -3.40 -3.74 25.11
C ILE A 235 -4.38 -4.82 24.67
N GLY A 236 -3.85 -5.85 23.98
CA GLY A 236 -4.57 -7.09 23.75
C GLY A 236 -5.79 -7.00 22.83
N SER A 237 -5.62 -6.64 21.59
CA SER A 237 -6.69 -6.73 20.59
C SER A 237 -6.66 -8.08 19.87
N SER A 238 -7.56 -9.00 20.22
CA SER A 238 -7.75 -10.27 19.50
C SER A 238 -8.90 -10.26 18.48
N GLY A 239 -9.64 -9.15 18.37
CA GLY A 239 -10.85 -9.07 17.55
C GLY A 239 -10.89 -7.89 16.58
N ASP A 240 -9.86 -7.09 16.52
CA ASP A 240 -9.82 -5.89 15.69
C ASP A 240 -9.21 -6.21 14.30
N GLY A 241 -9.80 -5.69 13.25
CA GLY A 241 -9.30 -5.79 11.87
C GLY A 241 -7.85 -5.32 11.69
N ARG A 242 -7.27 -4.64 12.68
CA ARG A 242 -5.86 -4.25 12.75
C ARG A 242 -4.89 -5.44 12.76
N VAL A 243 -5.31 -6.61 13.25
CA VAL A 243 -4.50 -7.85 13.17
C VAL A 243 -4.28 -8.27 11.72
N ALA A 244 -5.26 -8.00 10.84
CA ALA A 244 -5.14 -8.23 9.41
C ALA A 244 -4.08 -7.32 8.74
N PHE A 245 -3.76 -6.19 9.36
CA PHE A 245 -2.76 -5.22 8.91
C PHE A 245 -1.41 -5.34 9.64
N GLY A 246 -1.14 -6.45 10.32
CA GLY A 246 0.17 -6.72 10.92
C GLY A 246 0.29 -6.34 12.41
N ALA A 247 -0.76 -5.91 13.08
CA ALA A 247 -0.76 -5.77 14.53
C ALA A 247 -0.65 -7.16 15.18
N GLN A 248 0.24 -7.29 16.16
CA GLN A 248 0.49 -8.57 16.82
C GLN A 248 -0.71 -8.93 17.71
N ALA A 249 -1.34 -10.08 17.46
CA ALA A 249 -2.46 -10.56 18.27
C ALA A 249 -2.02 -10.66 19.74
N GLY A 250 -2.70 -9.92 20.63
CA GLY A 250 -2.40 -9.91 22.06
C GLY A 250 -1.17 -9.11 22.49
N GLY A 251 -0.57 -8.32 21.57
CA GLY A 251 0.53 -7.40 21.83
C GLY A 251 0.06 -6.08 22.49
N ILE A 252 1.04 -5.24 22.83
CA ILE A 252 0.82 -3.86 23.27
C ILE A 252 1.23 -2.96 22.12
N THR A 253 0.32 -2.08 21.70
CA THR A 253 0.56 -1.09 20.65
C THR A 253 0.39 0.30 21.22
N ILE A 254 1.41 1.13 21.08
CA ILE A 254 1.41 2.52 21.56
C ILE A 254 1.57 3.43 20.36
N GLN A 255 0.56 4.23 20.08
CA GLN A 255 0.59 5.24 19.04
C GLN A 255 1.02 6.57 19.66
N VAL A 256 2.04 7.19 19.09
CA VAL A 256 2.61 8.46 19.53
C VAL A 256 2.39 9.49 18.45
N ILE A 257 1.80 10.63 18.80
CA ILE A 257 1.69 11.81 17.95
C ILE A 257 2.74 12.82 18.40
N VAL A 258 3.52 13.34 17.47
CA VAL A 258 4.60 14.30 17.70
C VAL A 258 4.10 15.69 17.35
N LYS A 259 4.45 16.70 18.18
CA LYS A 259 4.10 18.11 17.97
C LYS A 259 4.67 18.65 16.67
N GLU A 260 3.98 19.61 16.06
CA GLU A 260 4.49 20.33 14.89
C GLU A 260 5.83 20.99 15.21
N GLY A 261 6.79 20.85 14.28
CA GLY A 261 8.14 21.39 14.39
C GLY A 261 9.18 20.44 14.99
N PHE A 262 8.79 19.29 15.53
CA PHE A 262 9.71 18.27 16.01
C PHE A 262 9.93 17.18 14.94
N ASN A 263 11.16 16.65 14.90
CA ASN A 263 11.50 15.56 13.99
C ASN A 263 11.13 14.22 14.64
N VAL A 264 10.28 13.45 13.98
CA VAL A 264 9.81 12.13 14.44
C VAL A 264 10.98 11.18 14.74
N THR A 265 12.04 11.21 13.94
CA THR A 265 13.21 10.34 14.13
C THR A 265 14.01 10.69 15.40
N ASP A 266 14.11 11.97 15.73
CA ASP A 266 14.84 12.42 16.93
C ASP A 266 14.06 12.01 18.17
N VAL A 267 12.75 12.17 18.18
CA VAL A 267 11.87 11.71 19.28
C VAL A 267 11.95 10.18 19.44
N GLN A 268 11.95 9.42 18.34
CA GLN A 268 12.13 7.96 18.37
C GLN A 268 13.48 7.55 18.97
N ASN A 269 14.56 8.25 18.62
CA ASN A 269 15.91 7.97 19.14
C ASN A 269 15.99 8.23 20.65
N GLU A 270 15.36 9.29 21.11
CA GLU A 270 15.32 9.64 22.55
C GLU A 270 14.55 8.58 23.34
N ILE A 271 13.36 8.17 22.87
CA ILE A 271 12.59 7.09 23.49
C ILE A 271 13.38 5.78 23.47
N THR A 272 14.05 5.47 22.37
CA THR A 272 14.88 4.26 22.23
C THR A 272 16.00 4.24 23.28
N ALA A 273 16.66 5.37 23.50
CA ALA A 273 17.71 5.49 24.51
C ALA A 273 17.17 5.29 25.93
N ALA A 274 15.99 5.86 26.24
CA ALA A 274 15.34 5.72 27.52
C ALA A 274 14.87 4.28 27.78
N VAL A 275 14.32 3.60 26.79
CA VAL A 275 13.84 2.20 26.89
C VAL A 275 15.00 1.21 27.11
N LYS A 276 16.16 1.43 26.50
CA LYS A 276 17.34 0.55 26.67
C LYS A 276 17.83 0.49 28.12
N SER A 277 17.50 1.45 28.95
CA SER A 277 17.91 1.51 30.36
C SER A 277 17.05 0.65 31.31
N ASP A 278 15.85 0.20 30.85
CA ASP A 278 14.91 -0.56 31.71
C ASP A 278 14.46 -1.85 31.01
N SER A 279 15.07 -2.97 31.40
CA SER A 279 14.73 -4.30 30.84
C SER A 279 13.32 -4.79 31.23
N SER A 280 12.65 -4.18 32.20
CA SER A 280 11.30 -4.55 32.62
C SER A 280 10.20 -4.11 31.65
N ILE A 281 10.54 -3.25 30.68
CA ILE A 281 9.62 -2.78 29.63
C ILE A 281 9.42 -3.83 28.56
N GLY A 282 10.35 -4.80 28.42
CA GLY A 282 10.34 -5.77 27.34
C GLY A 282 10.92 -5.20 26.03
N GLU A 283 10.67 -5.88 24.92
CA GLU A 283 11.16 -5.48 23.61
C GLU A 283 10.23 -4.44 22.97
N VAL A 284 10.77 -3.30 22.56
CA VAL A 284 10.03 -2.23 21.89
C VAL A 284 10.53 -2.08 20.45
N LYS A 285 9.61 -2.25 19.49
CA LYS A 285 9.87 -2.06 18.04
C LYS A 285 9.10 -0.85 17.54
N PHE A 286 9.77 0.00 16.78
CA PHE A 286 9.15 1.16 16.16
C PHE A 286 8.59 0.82 14.77
N GLY A 287 7.33 1.21 14.55
CA GLY A 287 6.68 1.19 13.24
C GLY A 287 6.41 2.61 12.76
N THR A 288 6.41 2.85 11.46
CA THR A 288 6.01 4.15 10.90
C THR A 288 4.51 4.37 11.16
N GLY A 289 4.19 5.35 11.99
CA GLY A 289 2.83 5.73 12.31
C GLY A 289 2.22 6.59 11.22
N GLY A 290 1.18 6.08 10.60
CA GLY A 290 0.34 6.83 9.67
C GLY A 290 -0.72 5.91 9.09
N GLY A 291 -1.90 5.91 9.67
CA GLY A 291 -3.15 5.43 9.10
C GLY A 291 -3.10 4.13 8.27
N GLY A 292 -3.16 2.98 8.90
CA GLY A 292 -3.63 1.75 8.26
C GLY A 292 -2.64 0.94 7.41
N PHE A 293 -1.50 1.47 7.01
CA PHE A 293 -0.49 0.79 6.20
C PHE A 293 0.92 0.85 6.80
N SER A 294 1.07 0.61 8.09
CA SER A 294 2.40 0.42 8.71
C SER A 294 2.97 -0.95 8.26
N GLY A 295 3.43 -1.03 7.02
CA GLY A 295 4.33 -2.08 6.63
C GLY A 295 5.60 -1.95 7.47
N SER A 296 5.88 -2.90 8.37
CA SER A 296 7.18 -3.00 8.99
C SER A 296 8.23 -2.97 7.88
N SER A 297 9.26 -2.14 8.02
CA SER A 297 10.36 -2.07 7.04
C SER A 297 11.20 -3.36 7.04
N THR A 298 10.64 -4.49 7.53
CA THR A 298 11.30 -5.78 7.57
C THR A 298 11.21 -6.51 6.24
N ILE A 299 12.28 -7.20 5.89
CA ILE A 299 12.27 -8.17 4.80
C ILE A 299 11.86 -9.51 5.38
N ASP A 300 10.66 -9.95 5.05
CA ASP A 300 10.11 -11.21 5.52
C ASP A 300 10.39 -12.33 4.52
N ILE A 301 10.98 -13.44 4.99
CA ILE A 301 11.14 -14.66 4.23
C ILE A 301 10.09 -15.65 4.76
N LYS A 302 9.12 -15.99 3.93
CA LYS A 302 8.11 -16.99 4.23
C LYS A 302 8.65 -18.39 3.92
N ILE A 303 8.65 -19.26 4.91
CA ILE A 303 9.02 -20.67 4.79
C ILE A 303 7.74 -21.50 4.88
N THR A 304 7.57 -22.44 3.96
CA THR A 304 6.39 -23.31 3.90
C THR A 304 6.86 -24.76 3.90
N ALA A 305 6.21 -25.59 4.72
CA ALA A 305 6.49 -27.02 4.82
C ALA A 305 5.23 -27.82 5.16
N LYS A 306 5.19 -29.09 4.78
CA LYS A 306 4.06 -30.00 5.09
C LYS A 306 4.02 -30.43 6.54
N ASP A 307 5.19 -30.54 7.18
CA ASP A 307 5.31 -30.99 8.57
C ASP A 307 6.10 -29.99 9.43
N ALA A 308 6.02 -30.18 10.75
CA ALA A 308 6.65 -29.27 11.70
C ALA A 308 8.17 -29.39 11.73
N ALA A 309 8.72 -30.60 11.52
CA ALA A 309 10.16 -30.85 11.55
C ALA A 309 10.84 -30.19 10.33
N GLY A 310 10.26 -30.38 9.15
CA GLY A 310 10.72 -29.71 7.93
C GLY A 310 10.65 -28.19 8.04
N LEU A 311 9.56 -27.64 8.64
CA LEU A 311 9.43 -26.22 8.86
C LEU A 311 10.53 -25.67 9.79
N GLU A 312 10.78 -26.33 10.93
CA GLU A 312 11.83 -25.90 11.88
C GLU A 312 13.22 -25.98 11.23
N ALA A 313 13.52 -27.05 10.53
CA ALA A 313 14.79 -27.22 9.81
C ALA A 313 14.97 -26.17 8.70
N GLY A 314 13.90 -25.86 7.95
CA GLY A 314 13.90 -24.81 6.93
C GLY A 314 14.14 -23.43 7.50
N VAL A 315 13.47 -23.10 8.61
CA VAL A 315 13.65 -21.82 9.31
C VAL A 315 15.10 -21.65 9.79
N LEU A 316 15.68 -22.69 10.41
CA LEU A 316 17.07 -22.65 10.86
C LEU A 316 18.07 -22.51 9.70
N ALA A 317 17.84 -23.21 8.59
CA ALA A 317 18.68 -23.11 7.39
C ALA A 317 18.65 -21.69 6.80
N VAL A 318 17.46 -21.10 6.65
CA VAL A 318 17.30 -19.74 6.16
C VAL A 318 17.93 -18.73 7.13
N GLN A 319 17.64 -18.83 8.42
CA GLN A 319 18.20 -17.93 9.43
C GLN A 319 19.74 -17.96 9.44
N LYS A 320 20.34 -19.15 9.31
CA LYS A 320 21.80 -19.32 9.20
C LYS A 320 22.35 -18.64 7.93
N ALA A 321 21.68 -18.80 6.80
CA ALA A 321 22.11 -18.24 5.52
C ALA A 321 21.99 -16.71 5.48
N MET A 322 21.08 -16.13 6.27
CA MET A 322 20.86 -14.68 6.34
C MET A 322 21.81 -13.96 7.34
N LYS A 323 22.45 -14.67 8.27
CA LYS A 323 23.40 -14.06 9.22
C LYS A 323 24.50 -13.18 8.59
N PRO A 324 25.07 -13.50 7.42
CA PRO A 324 26.12 -12.68 6.80
C PRO A 324 25.59 -11.44 6.03
N VAL A 325 24.28 -11.22 5.98
CA VAL A 325 23.70 -10.04 5.34
C VAL A 325 24.12 -8.79 6.12
N LYS A 326 24.68 -7.80 5.42
CA LYS A 326 25.14 -6.54 6.03
C LYS A 326 23.95 -5.57 6.20
N ASP A 327 24.13 -4.58 7.08
CA ASP A 327 23.16 -3.51 7.35
C ASP A 327 21.79 -4.03 7.81
N VAL A 328 21.81 -5.13 8.57
CA VAL A 328 20.65 -5.73 9.24
C VAL A 328 20.89 -5.69 10.74
N SER A 329 20.01 -5.01 11.47
CA SER A 329 20.09 -4.86 12.93
C SER A 329 19.66 -6.14 13.66
N GLU A 330 18.70 -6.87 13.11
CA GLU A 330 18.13 -8.03 13.77
C GLU A 330 17.61 -9.08 12.76
N ILE A 331 17.75 -10.35 13.10
CA ILE A 331 17.15 -11.48 12.38
C ILE A 331 16.32 -12.31 13.35
N THR A 332 15.01 -12.21 13.24
CA THR A 332 14.06 -12.96 14.06
C THR A 332 13.39 -14.08 13.26
N ASN A 333 12.81 -15.05 13.96
CA ASN A 333 11.94 -16.04 13.33
C ASN A 333 10.69 -16.28 14.19
N SER A 334 9.57 -16.58 13.54
CA SER A 334 8.27 -16.76 14.19
C SER A 334 8.14 -18.04 15.03
N LEU A 335 9.11 -18.94 14.99
CA LEU A 335 9.14 -20.17 15.80
C LEU A 335 10.07 -20.04 17.02
N ALA A 336 10.84 -18.95 17.13
CA ALA A 336 11.77 -18.73 18.24
C ALA A 336 11.05 -18.53 19.57
N ASP A 337 9.91 -17.84 19.54
CA ASP A 337 9.12 -17.57 20.72
C ASP A 337 8.36 -18.82 21.14
N LYS A 338 8.88 -19.49 22.13
CA LYS A 338 8.26 -20.69 22.72
C LYS A 338 7.75 -20.35 24.11
N GLN A 339 6.44 -20.47 24.30
CA GLN A 339 5.85 -20.29 25.64
C GLN A 339 5.80 -21.61 26.39
N ARG A 340 5.95 -21.53 27.72
CA ARG A 340 5.69 -22.66 28.60
C ARG A 340 4.19 -22.92 28.64
N THR A 341 3.78 -24.11 28.28
CA THR A 341 2.38 -24.51 28.24
C THR A 341 2.19 -25.76 29.08
N LEU A 342 1.22 -25.74 29.96
CA LEU A 342 0.79 -26.92 30.69
C LEU A 342 -0.04 -27.79 29.74
N ARG A 343 0.43 -29.01 29.51
CA ARG A 343 -0.24 -29.98 28.65
C ARG A 343 -0.87 -31.06 29.47
N VAL A 344 -2.16 -31.28 29.26
CA VAL A 344 -2.94 -32.36 29.84
C VAL A 344 -3.20 -33.36 28.71
N LYS A 345 -2.56 -34.52 28.80
CA LYS A 345 -2.69 -35.62 27.83
C LYS A 345 -3.56 -36.70 28.45
N VAL A 346 -4.81 -36.80 28.03
CA VAL A 346 -5.78 -37.76 28.54
C VAL A 346 -5.44 -39.17 28.04
N ASP A 347 -5.39 -40.15 28.94
CA ASP A 347 -5.37 -41.58 28.57
C ASP A 347 -6.79 -41.99 28.18
N ARG A 348 -7.00 -42.13 26.88
CA ARG A 348 -8.32 -42.46 26.29
C ARG A 348 -8.86 -43.79 26.81
N LYS A 349 -8.00 -44.78 27.09
CA LYS A 349 -8.41 -46.09 27.61
C LYS A 349 -8.84 -45.99 29.05
N ALA A 350 -8.08 -45.29 29.90
CA ALA A 350 -8.42 -45.05 31.28
C ALA A 350 -9.73 -44.23 31.42
N ALA A 351 -9.86 -43.12 30.66
CA ALA A 351 -11.05 -42.31 30.64
C ALA A 351 -12.29 -43.06 30.18
N ALA A 352 -12.19 -43.86 29.13
CA ALA A 352 -13.32 -44.65 28.59
C ALA A 352 -13.83 -45.69 29.59
N ARG A 353 -12.97 -46.32 30.42
CA ARG A 353 -13.41 -47.25 31.49
C ARG A 353 -14.29 -46.58 32.54
N LEU A 354 -14.17 -45.26 32.68
CA LEU A 354 -14.96 -44.44 33.61
C LEU A 354 -16.12 -43.71 32.91
N GLY A 355 -16.41 -44.06 31.65
CA GLY A 355 -17.50 -43.45 30.85
C GLY A 355 -17.17 -42.04 30.38
N LEU A 356 -15.90 -41.61 30.41
CA LEU A 356 -15.47 -40.28 30.03
C LEU A 356 -14.83 -40.24 28.63
N THR A 357 -15.07 -39.14 27.91
CA THR A 357 -14.37 -38.85 26.66
C THR A 357 -13.24 -37.84 26.93
N GLU A 358 -12.22 -37.80 26.05
CA GLU A 358 -11.16 -36.81 26.10
C GLU A 358 -11.72 -35.38 26.12
N THR A 359 -12.75 -35.11 25.33
CA THR A 359 -13.44 -33.80 25.27
C THR A 359 -14.13 -33.45 26.59
N ALA A 360 -14.79 -34.42 27.23
CA ALA A 360 -15.44 -34.20 28.53
C ALA A 360 -14.41 -33.85 29.62
N VAL A 361 -13.30 -34.60 29.69
CA VAL A 361 -12.22 -34.32 30.64
C VAL A 361 -11.60 -32.93 30.34
N GLY A 362 -11.34 -32.61 29.07
CA GLY A 362 -10.81 -31.31 28.67
C GLY A 362 -11.77 -30.15 29.04
N GLY A 363 -13.07 -30.32 28.85
CA GLY A 363 -14.08 -29.35 29.24
C GLY A 363 -14.12 -29.08 30.75
N ILE A 364 -14.02 -30.14 31.58
CA ILE A 364 -13.99 -30.02 33.05
C ILE A 364 -12.72 -29.28 33.50
N VAL A 365 -11.56 -29.65 32.96
CA VAL A 365 -10.30 -29.00 33.30
C VAL A 365 -10.33 -27.53 32.86
N ALA A 366 -10.79 -27.23 31.65
CA ALA A 366 -10.92 -25.86 31.16
C ALA A 366 -11.85 -25.02 32.03
N GLY A 367 -12.99 -25.57 32.45
CA GLY A 367 -13.95 -24.91 33.35
C GLY A 367 -13.39 -24.63 34.75
N LYS A 368 -12.43 -25.46 35.20
CA LYS A 368 -11.73 -25.24 36.47
C LYS A 368 -10.63 -24.19 36.41
N MET A 369 -10.07 -23.94 35.21
CA MET A 369 -8.92 -23.06 35.01
C MET A 369 -9.30 -21.66 34.48
N ARG A 370 -10.54 -21.44 34.05
CA ARG A 370 -10.99 -20.16 33.51
C ARG A 370 -12.32 -19.73 34.12
N PRO A 371 -12.49 -18.43 34.38
CA PRO A 371 -13.82 -17.90 34.72
C PRO A 371 -14.81 -18.24 33.62
N SER A 372 -15.97 -18.75 33.96
CA SER A 372 -17.03 -19.09 33.01
C SER A 372 -18.02 -17.93 32.93
N SER A 373 -18.25 -17.42 31.71
CA SER A 373 -19.34 -16.48 31.50
C SER A 373 -20.67 -17.21 31.52
N ILE A 374 -21.58 -16.77 32.41
CA ILE A 374 -22.93 -17.34 32.55
C ILE A 374 -24.01 -16.53 31.82
N GLY A 375 -23.66 -15.40 31.25
CA GLY A 375 -24.57 -14.53 30.51
C GLY A 375 -24.13 -13.08 30.52
N ASN A 376 -24.98 -12.23 29.95
CA ASN A 376 -24.76 -10.78 29.95
C ASN A 376 -25.90 -10.08 30.70
N LEU A 377 -25.56 -9.07 31.51
CA LEU A 377 -26.51 -8.16 32.12
C LEU A 377 -26.43 -6.81 31.42
N ASN A 378 -27.58 -6.23 31.09
CA ASN A 378 -27.63 -4.88 30.57
C ASN A 378 -27.64 -3.88 31.73
N VAL A 379 -26.53 -3.16 31.93
CA VAL A 379 -26.39 -2.11 32.94
C VAL A 379 -26.32 -0.76 32.21
N ASN A 380 -27.31 0.09 32.40
CA ASN A 380 -27.39 1.41 31.79
C ASN A 380 -27.22 1.41 30.25
N GLY A 381 -27.78 0.41 29.54
CA GLY A 381 -27.67 0.28 28.10
C GLY A 381 -26.37 -0.42 27.60
N ILE A 382 -25.47 -0.78 28.51
CA ILE A 382 -24.22 -1.47 28.19
C ILE A 382 -24.35 -2.95 28.54
N SER A 383 -24.13 -3.82 27.56
CA SER A 383 -24.11 -5.28 27.78
C SER A 383 -22.83 -5.67 28.53
N THR A 384 -22.96 -6.03 29.81
CA THR A 384 -21.84 -6.38 30.70
C THR A 384 -21.86 -7.90 30.92
N PRO A 385 -20.80 -8.65 30.59
CA PRO A 385 -20.73 -10.07 30.83
C PRO A 385 -20.61 -10.39 32.33
N ILE A 386 -21.34 -11.43 32.76
CA ILE A 386 -21.26 -11.95 34.13
C ILE A 386 -20.35 -13.17 34.13
N TYR A 387 -19.32 -13.15 35.00
CA TYR A 387 -18.40 -14.27 35.17
C TYR A 387 -18.59 -14.92 36.53
N VAL A 388 -18.57 -16.25 36.56
CA VAL A 388 -18.42 -17.03 37.78
C VAL A 388 -16.93 -17.27 37.99
N VAL A 389 -16.38 -16.68 39.03
CA VAL A 389 -14.99 -16.89 39.45
C VAL A 389 -14.96 -17.95 40.55
N GLN A 390 -14.15 -18.97 40.37
CA GLN A 390 -13.89 -19.96 41.43
C GLN A 390 -12.80 -19.43 42.35
N THR A 391 -12.97 -19.60 43.66
CA THR A 391 -12.02 -19.14 44.65
C THR A 391 -10.77 -20.05 44.74
N ASP A 392 -10.90 -21.32 44.36
CA ASP A 392 -9.82 -22.31 44.45
C ASP A 392 -9.28 -22.61 43.05
N LEU A 393 -8.62 -21.66 42.45
CA LEU A 393 -7.95 -21.86 41.16
C LEU A 393 -6.63 -22.65 41.39
N PRO A 394 -6.33 -23.65 40.53
CA PRO A 394 -5.06 -24.38 40.59
C PRO A 394 -3.88 -23.44 40.28
N GLU A 395 -2.96 -23.30 41.22
CA GLU A 395 -1.78 -22.43 41.08
C GLU A 395 -0.53 -23.23 40.68
N THR A 396 -0.50 -24.53 41.02
CA THR A 396 0.62 -25.41 40.79
C THR A 396 0.23 -26.58 39.87
N ILE A 397 1.25 -27.26 39.30
CA ILE A 397 1.02 -28.48 38.52
C ILE A 397 0.40 -29.58 39.40
N ALA A 398 0.75 -29.62 40.67
CA ALA A 398 0.18 -30.59 41.63
C ALA A 398 -1.34 -30.32 41.82
N ASP A 399 -1.75 -29.08 41.91
CA ASP A 399 -3.18 -28.74 42.04
C ASP A 399 -3.96 -29.11 40.79
N VAL A 400 -3.37 -28.93 39.60
CA VAL A 400 -3.98 -29.36 38.33
C VAL A 400 -4.12 -30.87 38.29
N ARG A 401 -3.12 -31.65 38.73
CA ARG A 401 -3.18 -33.10 38.82
C ARG A 401 -4.27 -33.56 39.81
N ALA A 402 -4.48 -32.81 40.87
CA ALA A 402 -5.45 -33.11 41.91
C ALA A 402 -6.91 -32.74 41.55
N ILE A 403 -7.13 -32.08 40.41
CA ILE A 403 -8.49 -31.74 39.93
C ILE A 403 -9.37 -32.96 39.94
N GLN A 404 -10.51 -32.91 40.66
CA GLN A 404 -11.49 -33.98 40.74
C GLN A 404 -12.37 -34.00 39.50
N ILE A 405 -12.37 -35.11 38.78
CA ILE A 405 -13.17 -35.37 37.61
C ILE A 405 -14.38 -36.22 38.00
N PRO A 406 -15.61 -35.70 37.90
CA PRO A 406 -16.80 -36.48 38.25
C PRO A 406 -17.02 -37.63 37.25
N THR A 407 -17.34 -38.80 37.73
CA THR A 407 -17.68 -39.99 36.95
C THR A 407 -19.01 -40.58 37.40
N SER A 408 -19.53 -41.57 36.71
CA SER A 408 -20.79 -42.23 37.08
C SER A 408 -20.67 -43.01 38.41
N THR A 409 -19.46 -43.30 38.89
CA THR A 409 -19.20 -44.08 40.07
C THR A 409 -18.57 -43.29 41.23
N GLY A 410 -18.43 -41.97 41.07
CA GLY A 410 -17.78 -41.09 42.07
C GLY A 410 -16.87 -40.04 41.39
N SER A 411 -15.86 -39.52 42.12
CA SER A 411 -14.87 -38.61 41.56
C SER A 411 -13.50 -39.30 41.52
N VAL A 412 -12.73 -39.01 40.47
CA VAL A 412 -11.33 -39.45 40.35
C VAL A 412 -10.42 -38.26 40.12
N SER A 413 -9.18 -38.32 40.59
CA SER A 413 -8.22 -37.26 40.32
C SER A 413 -7.74 -37.30 38.86
N LEU A 414 -7.44 -36.16 38.28
CA LEU A 414 -7.03 -36.01 36.91
C LEU A 414 -5.76 -36.81 36.57
N ASP A 415 -4.80 -36.95 37.51
CA ASP A 415 -3.57 -37.70 37.36
C ASP A 415 -3.78 -39.20 37.17
N SER A 416 -4.95 -39.76 37.57
CA SER A 416 -5.30 -41.15 37.36
C SER A 416 -5.71 -41.48 35.91
N ILE A 417 -6.10 -40.45 35.13
CA ILE A 417 -6.62 -40.58 33.77
C ILE A 417 -5.90 -39.69 32.75
N ALA A 418 -4.96 -38.87 33.18
CA ALA A 418 -4.23 -37.95 32.30
C ALA A 418 -2.80 -37.70 32.82
N ASP A 419 -1.89 -37.51 31.90
CA ASP A 419 -0.52 -37.08 32.18
C ASP A 419 -0.43 -35.58 32.06
N VAL A 420 -0.01 -34.88 33.13
CA VAL A 420 0.08 -33.41 33.22
C VAL A 420 1.56 -33.02 33.32
N TYR A 421 2.04 -32.32 32.30
CA TYR A 421 3.43 -31.88 32.21
C TYR A 421 3.60 -30.54 31.53
N LEU A 422 4.72 -29.87 31.82
CA LEU A 422 5.12 -28.62 31.15
C LEU A 422 5.84 -28.94 29.85
N THR A 423 5.47 -28.27 28.80
CA THR A 423 6.17 -28.33 27.52
C THR A 423 6.37 -26.91 26.97
N LYS A 424 7.31 -26.74 26.04
CA LYS A 424 7.51 -25.49 25.31
C LYS A 424 6.93 -25.65 23.92
N VAL A 425 5.99 -24.79 23.56
CA VAL A 425 5.36 -24.79 22.25
C VAL A 425 5.51 -23.41 21.60
N PRO A 426 5.61 -23.32 20.28
CA PRO A 426 5.57 -22.02 19.61
C PRO A 426 4.29 -21.25 19.96
N VAL A 427 4.40 -19.94 20.14
CA VAL A 427 3.28 -19.07 20.52
C VAL A 427 2.17 -19.09 19.47
N SER A 428 2.54 -19.17 18.20
CA SER A 428 1.60 -19.28 17.08
C SER A 428 2.11 -20.23 16.01
N LEU A 429 1.18 -20.93 15.39
CA LEU A 429 1.41 -21.74 14.20
C LEU A 429 0.49 -21.22 13.09
N THR A 430 1.08 -20.80 12.00
CA THR A 430 0.33 -20.31 10.83
C THR A 430 0.24 -21.42 9.78
N THR A 431 -0.93 -21.56 9.18
CA THR A 431 -1.16 -22.50 8.08
C THR A 431 -1.75 -21.73 6.91
N GLU A 432 -1.22 -21.93 5.72
CA GLU A 432 -1.71 -21.30 4.50
C GLU A 432 -1.91 -22.37 3.43
N LYS A 433 -3.10 -22.45 2.86
CA LYS A 433 -3.48 -23.45 1.83
C LYS A 433 -3.20 -24.91 2.25
N GLY A 434 -3.29 -25.20 3.56
CA GLY A 434 -3.05 -26.53 4.12
C GLY A 434 -1.60 -26.81 4.54
N ASP A 435 -0.65 -26.01 4.12
CA ASP A 435 0.76 -26.14 4.51
C ASP A 435 1.08 -25.25 5.71
N ARG A 436 2.00 -25.72 6.56
CA ARG A 436 2.49 -24.93 7.70
C ARG A 436 3.46 -23.87 7.23
N THR A 437 3.32 -22.66 7.77
CA THR A 437 4.17 -21.53 7.41
C THR A 437 4.84 -20.92 8.62
N ALA A 438 6.07 -20.43 8.41
CA ALA A 438 6.80 -19.61 9.36
C ALA A 438 7.50 -18.47 8.63
N LYS A 439 7.91 -17.44 9.37
CA LYS A 439 8.64 -16.31 8.84
C LYS A 439 10.03 -16.22 9.44
N VAL A 440 11.00 -15.82 8.64
CA VAL A 440 12.26 -15.23 9.09
C VAL A 440 12.24 -13.78 8.66
N SER A 441 12.32 -12.89 9.63
CA SER A 441 12.24 -11.43 9.40
C SER A 441 13.62 -10.82 9.63
N LEU A 442 14.08 -10.02 8.66
CA LEU A 442 15.29 -9.23 8.77
C LEU A 442 14.89 -7.77 8.94
N THR A 443 15.41 -7.11 9.95
CA THR A 443 15.19 -5.68 10.20
C THR A 443 16.37 -4.90 9.64
N PRO A 444 16.19 -4.13 8.55
CA PRO A 444 17.26 -3.30 7.98
C PRO A 444 17.66 -2.16 8.91
N ASP A 445 18.94 -1.86 8.97
CA ASP A 445 19.52 -0.75 9.74
C ASP A 445 19.52 0.57 8.94
N GLY A 446 18.36 0.86 8.31
CA GLY A 446 17.94 2.20 7.85
C GLY A 446 18.35 2.49 6.41
N LYS A 447 18.89 2.42 5.46
CA LYS A 447 19.00 3.34 4.28
C LYS A 447 18.92 2.74 2.87
N ASN A 448 19.09 1.42 2.72
CA ASN A 448 19.10 0.83 1.37
C ASN A 448 18.36 -0.52 1.33
N LEU A 449 17.05 -0.46 1.57
CA LEU A 449 16.17 -1.64 1.57
C LEU A 449 16.29 -2.44 0.25
N GLY A 450 16.48 -1.75 -0.88
CA GLY A 450 16.62 -2.40 -2.19
C GLY A 450 17.89 -3.25 -2.31
N ALA A 451 19.04 -2.75 -1.85
CA ALA A 451 20.29 -3.50 -1.89
C ALA A 451 20.28 -4.69 -0.94
N ILE A 452 19.73 -4.52 0.28
CA ILE A 452 19.57 -5.61 1.25
C ILE A 452 18.62 -6.68 0.69
N SER A 453 17.50 -6.28 0.09
CA SER A 453 16.55 -7.21 -0.54
C SER A 453 17.18 -7.99 -1.70
N ALA A 454 18.03 -7.35 -2.50
CA ALA A 454 18.76 -8.02 -3.58
C ALA A 454 19.77 -9.06 -3.04
N ASP A 455 20.53 -8.72 -1.97
CA ASP A 455 21.45 -9.65 -1.32
C ASP A 455 20.69 -10.83 -0.68
N VAL A 456 19.59 -10.57 0.02
CA VAL A 456 18.71 -11.61 0.58
C VAL A 456 18.17 -12.52 -0.53
N THR A 457 17.73 -11.95 -1.66
CA THR A 457 17.22 -12.71 -2.81
C THR A 457 18.29 -13.62 -3.40
N SER A 458 19.50 -13.11 -3.55
CA SER A 458 20.64 -13.89 -4.08
C SER A 458 20.98 -15.06 -3.15
N ARG A 459 21.13 -14.78 -1.86
CA ARG A 459 21.46 -15.82 -0.86
C ARG A 459 20.38 -16.87 -0.72
N LEU A 460 19.10 -16.45 -0.79
CA LEU A 460 17.98 -17.38 -0.65
C LEU A 460 17.97 -18.44 -1.75
N LYS A 461 18.45 -18.14 -2.95
CA LYS A 461 18.58 -19.10 -4.06
C LYS A 461 19.60 -20.20 -3.77
N ASP A 462 20.63 -19.90 -2.97
CA ASP A 462 21.72 -20.81 -2.66
C ASP A 462 21.46 -21.65 -1.40
N VAL A 463 20.36 -21.39 -0.67
CA VAL A 463 20.01 -22.13 0.54
C VAL A 463 19.55 -23.55 0.20
N LYS A 464 20.25 -24.54 0.75
CA LYS A 464 19.83 -25.95 0.68
C LYS A 464 18.70 -26.18 1.67
N LEU A 465 17.47 -26.24 1.19
CA LEU A 465 16.31 -26.56 2.00
C LEU A 465 16.02 -28.03 2.02
N PRO A 466 15.43 -28.58 3.11
CA PRO A 466 14.94 -29.96 3.17
C PRO A 466 13.90 -30.24 2.08
N THR A 467 13.74 -31.53 1.73
CA THR A 467 12.75 -31.94 0.72
C THR A 467 11.32 -31.54 1.15
N GLY A 468 10.58 -30.90 0.27
CA GLY A 468 9.21 -30.42 0.55
C GLY A 468 9.12 -29.12 1.34
N VAL A 469 10.24 -28.43 1.57
CA VAL A 469 10.29 -27.09 2.17
C VAL A 469 10.56 -26.06 1.08
N THR A 470 9.79 -24.98 1.09
CA THR A 470 10.00 -23.84 0.19
C THR A 470 10.23 -22.56 1.00
N ALA A 471 11.06 -21.68 0.48
CA ALA A 471 11.28 -20.36 1.06
C ALA A 471 11.12 -19.29 -0.03
N THR A 472 10.31 -18.30 0.25
CA THR A 472 10.03 -17.19 -0.67
C THR A 472 10.10 -15.87 0.07
N ILE A 473 10.59 -14.82 -0.59
CA ILE A 473 10.48 -13.47 -0.02
C ILE A 473 9.01 -13.11 -0.02
N GLY A 474 8.52 -12.68 1.12
CA GLY A 474 7.14 -12.25 1.35
C GLY A 474 7.08 -10.82 1.88
N GLY A 475 5.92 -10.46 2.39
CA GLY A 475 5.69 -9.15 3.00
C GLY A 475 5.62 -8.01 1.97
N VAL A 476 5.73 -6.79 2.49
CA VAL A 476 5.61 -5.54 1.69
C VAL A 476 6.67 -5.48 0.58
N THR A 477 7.89 -5.95 0.86
CA THR A 477 9.01 -5.93 -0.10
C THR A 477 8.75 -6.78 -1.33
N ALA A 478 8.16 -7.97 -1.17
CA ALA A 478 7.80 -8.83 -2.30
C ALA A 478 6.67 -8.21 -3.13
N SER A 479 5.63 -7.73 -2.45
CA SER A 479 4.50 -7.05 -3.11
C SER A 479 4.95 -5.79 -3.86
N GLN A 480 5.93 -5.08 -3.31
CA GLN A 480 6.53 -3.91 -3.95
C GLN A 480 7.30 -4.30 -5.22
N ALA A 481 8.17 -5.30 -5.15
CA ALA A 481 8.95 -5.77 -6.31
C ALA A 481 8.04 -6.29 -7.43
N GLU A 482 7.01 -7.06 -7.09
CA GLU A 482 5.99 -7.53 -8.03
C GLU A 482 5.23 -6.36 -8.66
N SER A 483 4.82 -5.39 -7.85
CA SER A 483 4.10 -4.20 -8.30
C SER A 483 4.94 -3.36 -9.26
N PHE A 484 6.22 -3.13 -8.95
CA PHE A 484 7.13 -2.42 -9.87
C PHE A 484 7.38 -3.20 -11.17
N GLY A 485 7.48 -4.53 -11.11
CA GLY A 485 7.57 -5.38 -12.29
C GLY A 485 6.33 -5.25 -13.19
N GLN A 486 5.14 -5.31 -12.59
CA GLN A 486 3.87 -5.12 -13.32
C GLN A 486 3.72 -3.71 -13.89
N LEU A 487 4.11 -2.66 -13.12
CA LEU A 487 4.13 -1.28 -13.61
C LEU A 487 5.11 -1.10 -14.79
N GLY A 488 6.28 -1.74 -14.73
CA GLY A 488 7.24 -1.76 -15.84
C GLY A 488 6.66 -2.37 -17.10
N LEU A 489 5.96 -3.50 -16.99
CA LEU A 489 5.25 -4.13 -18.11
C LEU A 489 4.11 -3.26 -18.63
N ALA A 490 3.34 -2.64 -17.72
CA ALA A 490 2.27 -1.71 -18.09
C ALA A 490 2.82 -0.49 -18.86
N LEU A 491 3.97 0.04 -18.45
CA LEU A 491 4.64 1.13 -19.15
C LEU A 491 5.10 0.73 -20.55
N LEU A 492 5.70 -0.45 -20.71
CA LEU A 492 6.10 -0.97 -22.01
C LEU A 492 4.88 -1.18 -22.93
N ALA A 493 3.79 -1.72 -22.38
CA ALA A 493 2.54 -1.86 -23.11
C ALA A 493 1.96 -0.49 -23.51
N ALA A 494 1.99 0.49 -22.63
CA ALA A 494 1.56 1.86 -22.93
C ALA A 494 2.38 2.49 -24.07
N ILE A 495 3.72 2.35 -24.04
CA ILE A 495 4.61 2.83 -25.11
C ILE A 495 4.25 2.16 -26.44
N ALA A 496 4.04 0.85 -26.46
CA ALA A 496 3.67 0.12 -27.67
C ALA A 496 2.32 0.59 -28.23
N ILE A 497 1.30 0.77 -27.37
CA ILE A 497 -0.03 1.25 -27.78
C ILE A 497 0.06 2.69 -28.32
N VAL A 498 0.78 3.57 -27.62
CA VAL A 498 1.01 4.95 -28.07
C VAL A 498 1.68 4.97 -29.44
N PHE A 499 2.71 4.15 -29.64
CA PHE A 499 3.38 4.03 -30.94
C PHE A 499 2.40 3.60 -32.04
N ILE A 500 1.57 2.58 -31.80
CA ILE A 500 0.54 2.13 -32.76
C ILE A 500 -0.46 3.24 -33.06
N VAL A 501 -0.94 3.97 -32.05
CA VAL A 501 -1.88 5.08 -32.23
C VAL A 501 -1.24 6.20 -33.04
N MET A 502 0.02 6.55 -32.76
CA MET A 502 0.75 7.57 -33.51
C MET A 502 0.94 7.19 -34.99
N VAL A 503 1.36 5.97 -35.24
CA VAL A 503 1.50 5.46 -36.62
C VAL A 503 0.15 5.48 -37.37
N ALA A 504 -0.93 5.01 -36.72
CA ALA A 504 -2.26 4.98 -37.30
C ALA A 504 -2.82 6.39 -37.61
N THR A 505 -2.50 7.37 -36.73
CA THR A 505 -3.04 8.73 -36.85
C THR A 505 -2.28 9.58 -37.87
N PHE A 506 -0.95 9.45 -37.90
CA PHE A 506 -0.13 10.31 -38.74
C PHE A 506 0.27 9.64 -40.05
N SER A 507 -0.13 8.37 -40.32
CA SER A 507 0.14 7.59 -41.53
C SER A 507 1.61 7.65 -41.99
N SER A 508 2.52 7.85 -41.05
CA SER A 508 3.96 7.98 -41.27
C SER A 508 4.73 7.25 -40.18
N ILE A 509 5.70 6.49 -40.60
CA ILE A 509 6.70 5.86 -39.69
C ILE A 509 7.89 6.80 -39.60
#